data_10da6d5f4130ca2474cb54c638bc1427
#
_entry.id   10da6d5f4130ca2474cb54c638bc1427
#
_cell.length_a   1.000
_cell.length_b   1.000
_cell.length_c   1.000
_cell.angle_alpha   90.00
_cell.angle_beta   90.00
_cell.angle_gamma   90.00
#
_symmetry.space_group_name_H-M   'P 1'
#
loop_
_entity.id
_entity.type
_entity.pdbx_description
1 polymer ?
#
loop_
_entity_poly.entity_id
_entity_poly.type
_entity_poly.pdbx_seq_one_letter_code
_entity_poly.pdbx_strand_id
1 'polypeptide(L)'
;RAEWFGCACCPPNISRLILQVPGYMYAYSKDNIYLTLYGGSRTTIPLKGGKVALEQESGYPFDGKVRLVVIPEKKERFSISMRIPTWATKDEFVPGGLYPYEEQRHLPVEMRVNGEKVKYVMKKGFAVIERDWVSGDIVELELPMPVRFVDCIPEVEDNVGKTAVTRGPLVYCAEEIDNGRPVQQLFLGDATEEKAQVTIEETGELKGLDFIKVGGISLVPYYAWCNRGDNRTMLVWLNKEVSTVGLQQGEMKYMDSIGKISASSVASGNAISEQAVCDGKVATSSADFSLERWVSIPAENGKGQQ
;
A
#
# COMPACT_ATOMS: atom_id res chain seq x y z
N ARG A 1 -16.05 -7.33 9.44
CA ARG A 1 -16.81 -6.67 8.35
C ARG A 1 -18.29 -6.67 8.70
N ALA A 2 -18.99 -5.57 8.43
CA ALA A 2 -20.45 -5.55 8.47
C ALA A 2 -21.00 -6.23 7.21
N GLU A 3 -22.10 -6.98 7.35
CA GLU A 3 -22.77 -7.64 6.22
C GLU A 3 -23.33 -6.64 5.20
N TRP A 4 -23.62 -5.42 5.66
CA TRP A 4 -24.15 -4.35 4.84
C TRP A 4 -23.57 -3.00 5.25
N PHE A 5 -23.52 -2.05 4.32
CA PHE A 5 -23.05 -0.69 4.58
C PHE A 5 -24.18 0.21 5.08
N GLY A 6 -23.92 1.02 6.11
CA GLY A 6 -24.91 1.95 6.67
C GLY A 6 -25.22 3.17 5.80
N CYS A 7 -24.36 3.47 4.80
CA CYS A 7 -24.53 4.59 3.87
C CYS A 7 -24.16 4.18 2.45
N ALA A 8 -25.02 4.48 1.49
CA ALA A 8 -24.84 4.10 0.08
C ALA A 8 -23.87 5.02 -0.71
N CYS A 9 -23.37 6.11 -0.14
CA CYS A 9 -22.56 7.09 -0.87
C CYS A 9 -21.23 6.52 -1.37
N CYS A 10 -20.50 5.76 -0.55
CA CYS A 10 -19.18 5.24 -0.91
C CYS A 10 -19.24 4.13 -1.97
N PRO A 11 -20.03 3.04 -1.85
CA PRO A 11 -20.09 1.99 -2.85
C PRO A 11 -20.50 2.49 -4.24
N PRO A 12 -21.55 3.35 -4.42
CA PRO A 12 -21.90 3.90 -5.72
C PRO A 12 -20.82 4.83 -6.29
N ASN A 13 -20.09 5.59 -5.46
CA ASN A 13 -19.00 6.44 -5.93
C ASN A 13 -17.81 5.61 -6.42
N ILE A 14 -17.45 4.53 -5.72
CA ILE A 14 -16.41 3.60 -6.18
C ILE A 14 -16.84 2.95 -7.49
N SER A 15 -18.08 2.49 -7.61
CA SER A 15 -18.61 1.91 -8.85
C SER A 15 -18.54 2.89 -10.02
N ARG A 16 -18.89 4.15 -9.80
CA ARG A 16 -18.75 5.22 -10.80
C ARG A 16 -17.29 5.44 -11.20
N LEU A 17 -16.38 5.52 -10.22
CA LEU A 17 -14.96 5.71 -10.49
C LEU A 17 -14.40 4.58 -11.34
N ILE A 18 -14.71 3.32 -11.00
CA ILE A 18 -14.25 2.14 -11.76
C ILE A 18 -14.66 2.24 -13.23
N LEU A 19 -15.90 2.65 -13.51
CA LEU A 19 -16.40 2.83 -14.87
C LEU A 19 -15.75 4.01 -15.61
N GLN A 20 -15.18 4.99 -14.89
CA GLN A 20 -14.49 6.13 -15.47
C GLN A 20 -12.99 5.87 -15.71
N VAL A 21 -12.39 4.90 -15.03
CA VAL A 21 -10.95 4.60 -15.15
C VAL A 21 -10.48 4.44 -16.60
N PRO A 22 -11.19 3.76 -17.50
CA PRO A 22 -10.76 3.66 -18.90
C PRO A 22 -10.60 5.03 -19.59
N GLY A 23 -11.39 6.03 -19.20
CA GLY A 23 -11.27 7.40 -19.72
C GLY A 23 -10.01 8.15 -19.27
N TYR A 24 -9.31 7.63 -18.25
CA TYR A 24 -8.06 8.20 -17.76
C TYR A 24 -6.81 7.45 -18.24
N MET A 25 -6.96 6.34 -18.97
CA MET A 25 -5.80 5.51 -19.38
C MET A 25 -4.95 6.17 -20.47
N TYR A 26 -5.57 6.97 -21.31
CA TYR A 26 -4.92 7.63 -22.42
C TYR A 26 -5.28 9.12 -22.48
N ALA A 27 -4.30 9.92 -22.86
CA ALA A 27 -4.50 11.29 -23.30
C ALA A 27 -3.75 11.50 -24.63
N TYR A 28 -4.10 12.53 -25.37
CA TYR A 28 -3.42 12.80 -26.65
C TYR A 28 -3.38 14.29 -26.98
N SER A 29 -2.43 14.65 -27.81
CA SER A 29 -2.32 15.95 -28.47
C SER A 29 -2.25 15.75 -29.98
N LYS A 30 -1.89 16.79 -30.74
CA LYS A 30 -1.85 16.71 -32.21
C LYS A 30 -0.93 15.61 -32.75
N ASP A 31 0.18 15.33 -32.04
CA ASP A 31 1.28 14.50 -32.47
C ASP A 31 1.88 13.65 -31.33
N ASN A 32 1.15 13.51 -30.24
CA ASN A 32 1.63 12.74 -29.10
C ASN A 32 0.49 11.98 -28.43
N ILE A 33 0.76 10.71 -28.08
CA ILE A 33 -0.10 9.83 -27.29
C ILE A 33 0.53 9.62 -25.93
N TYR A 34 -0.24 9.84 -24.87
CA TYR A 34 0.17 9.63 -23.48
C TYR A 34 -0.53 8.42 -22.90
N LEU A 35 0.24 7.45 -22.41
CA LEU A 35 -0.24 6.36 -21.58
C LEU A 35 -0.09 6.79 -20.12
N THR A 36 -1.19 7.03 -19.45
CA THR A 36 -1.24 7.56 -18.08
C THR A 36 -1.48 6.48 -17.05
N LEU A 37 -2.19 5.41 -17.42
CA LEU A 37 -2.45 4.23 -16.60
C LEU A 37 -2.16 2.96 -17.41
N TYR A 38 -1.68 1.94 -16.71
CA TYR A 38 -1.38 0.64 -17.31
C TYR A 38 -2.46 -0.39 -16.95
N GLY A 39 -2.89 -1.15 -17.96
CA GLY A 39 -3.89 -2.19 -17.84
C GLY A 39 -4.31 -2.71 -19.21
N GLY A 40 -4.80 -3.93 -19.27
CA GLY A 40 -5.28 -4.52 -20.54
C GLY A 40 -6.37 -3.66 -21.18
N SER A 41 -6.13 -3.16 -22.40
CA SER A 41 -7.05 -2.25 -23.09
C SER A 41 -6.81 -2.16 -24.58
N ARG A 42 -7.86 -1.77 -25.31
CA ARG A 42 -7.81 -1.44 -26.73
C ARG A 42 -8.50 -0.08 -26.94
N THR A 43 -7.90 0.76 -27.78
CA THR A 43 -8.45 2.08 -28.09
C THR A 43 -8.01 2.54 -29.48
N THR A 44 -8.67 3.56 -29.99
CA THR A 44 -8.28 4.24 -31.24
C THR A 44 -8.23 5.75 -30.98
N ILE A 45 -7.08 6.34 -31.23
CA ILE A 45 -6.79 7.73 -30.96
C ILE A 45 -6.66 8.49 -32.27
N PRO A 46 -7.40 9.61 -32.45
CA PRO A 46 -7.25 10.46 -33.62
C PRO A 46 -6.02 11.39 -33.43
N LEU A 47 -5.04 11.25 -34.32
CA LEU A 47 -3.93 12.20 -34.47
C LEU A 47 -4.10 13.06 -35.72
N LYS A 48 -3.20 14.03 -35.89
CA LYS A 48 -3.22 14.92 -37.06
C LYS A 48 -3.10 14.17 -38.40
N GLY A 49 -2.30 13.10 -38.43
CA GLY A 49 -2.00 12.36 -39.67
C GLY A 49 -2.95 11.20 -39.95
N GLY A 50 -3.80 10.81 -39.01
CA GLY A 50 -4.72 9.68 -39.12
C GLY A 50 -5.07 9.08 -37.78
N LYS A 51 -5.79 7.98 -37.78
CA LYS A 51 -6.12 7.25 -36.55
C LYS A 51 -5.02 6.25 -36.22
N VAL A 52 -4.78 6.09 -34.91
CA VAL A 52 -3.85 5.08 -34.39
C VAL A 52 -4.62 4.18 -33.44
N ALA A 53 -4.75 2.91 -33.79
CA ALA A 53 -5.24 1.90 -32.85
C ALA A 53 -4.10 1.46 -31.96
N LEU A 54 -4.42 1.22 -30.69
CA LEU A 54 -3.51 0.75 -29.65
C LEU A 54 -4.09 -0.46 -28.94
N GLU A 55 -3.24 -1.45 -28.71
CA GLU A 55 -3.57 -2.60 -27.86
C GLU A 55 -2.54 -2.68 -26.74
N GLN A 56 -3.00 -2.58 -25.49
CA GLN A 56 -2.15 -2.63 -24.32
C GLN A 56 -2.39 -3.93 -23.54
N GLU A 57 -1.30 -4.62 -23.23
CA GLU A 57 -1.24 -5.78 -22.35
C GLU A 57 -0.34 -5.43 -21.16
N SER A 58 -0.81 -5.73 -19.94
CA SER A 58 -0.03 -5.44 -18.74
C SER A 58 -0.52 -6.24 -17.56
N GLY A 59 0.41 -6.76 -16.76
CA GLY A 59 0.16 -7.32 -15.44
C GLY A 59 0.21 -6.29 -14.30
N TYR A 60 0.42 -5.01 -14.63
CA TYR A 60 0.46 -3.93 -13.65
C TYR A 60 -0.87 -3.84 -12.86
N PRO A 61 -0.87 -3.66 -11.55
CA PRO A 61 0.25 -3.30 -10.67
C PRO A 61 1.01 -4.49 -10.05
N PHE A 62 0.75 -5.72 -10.49
CA PHE A 62 1.33 -6.95 -9.90
C PHE A 62 2.71 -7.26 -10.45
N ASP A 63 2.96 -6.91 -11.70
CA ASP A 63 4.29 -6.86 -12.29
C ASP A 63 4.53 -5.54 -13.03
N GLY A 64 5.78 -5.26 -13.36
CA GLY A 64 6.18 -4.01 -13.99
C GLY A 64 6.18 -4.05 -15.53
N LYS A 65 5.62 -5.07 -16.15
CA LYS A 65 5.69 -5.26 -17.60
C LYS A 65 4.48 -4.67 -18.30
N VAL A 66 4.76 -3.85 -19.30
CA VAL A 66 3.74 -3.25 -20.17
C VAL A 66 4.14 -3.47 -21.61
N ARG A 67 3.24 -4.03 -22.39
CA ARG A 67 3.38 -4.23 -23.84
C ARG A 67 2.31 -3.42 -24.56
N LEU A 68 2.72 -2.61 -25.52
CA LEU A 68 1.84 -1.78 -26.32
C LEU A 68 2.06 -2.08 -27.81
N VAL A 69 1.03 -2.54 -28.50
CA VAL A 69 1.03 -2.66 -29.96
C VAL A 69 0.49 -1.37 -30.56
N VAL A 70 1.23 -0.81 -31.50
CA VAL A 70 0.94 0.47 -32.15
C VAL A 70 0.51 0.20 -33.59
N ILE A 71 -0.71 0.62 -33.96
CA ILE A 71 -1.32 0.28 -35.25
C ILE A 71 -1.83 1.57 -35.90
N PRO A 72 -0.95 2.41 -36.49
CA PRO A 72 -1.37 3.57 -37.27
C PRO A 72 -1.99 3.11 -38.61
N GLU A 73 -2.95 3.89 -39.12
CA GLU A 73 -3.57 3.64 -40.46
C GLU A 73 -2.55 3.68 -41.58
N LYS A 74 -1.49 4.45 -41.44
CA LYS A 74 -0.34 4.56 -42.35
C LYS A 74 0.91 4.89 -41.56
N LYS A 75 2.08 4.69 -42.16
CA LYS A 75 3.33 5.15 -41.55
C LYS A 75 3.27 6.61 -41.23
N GLU A 76 3.48 6.94 -39.96
CA GLU A 76 3.35 8.32 -39.44
C GLU A 76 4.33 8.59 -38.30
N ARG A 77 4.86 9.83 -38.28
CA ARG A 77 5.76 10.28 -37.21
C ARG A 77 4.97 10.94 -36.09
N PHE A 78 5.07 10.38 -34.88
CA PHE A 78 4.49 10.94 -33.66
C PHE A 78 5.24 10.45 -32.43
N SER A 79 4.92 11.03 -31.27
CA SER A 79 5.49 10.62 -30.00
C SER A 79 4.55 9.68 -29.24
N ILE A 80 5.15 8.71 -28.55
CA ILE A 80 4.49 7.93 -27.49
C ILE A 80 5.16 8.28 -26.18
N SER A 81 4.35 8.69 -25.20
CA SER A 81 4.75 9.10 -23.87
C SER A 81 4.20 8.12 -22.85
N MET A 82 5.05 7.31 -22.25
CA MET A 82 4.68 6.33 -21.23
C MET A 82 4.99 6.87 -19.84
N ARG A 83 4.00 6.86 -18.96
CA ARG A 83 4.17 7.36 -17.59
C ARG A 83 5.19 6.50 -16.82
N ILE A 84 6.16 7.16 -16.21
CA ILE A 84 7.07 6.52 -15.26
C ILE A 84 6.68 6.95 -13.86
N PRO A 85 6.15 6.04 -13.03
CA PRO A 85 5.74 6.36 -11.66
C PRO A 85 6.93 6.79 -10.79
N THR A 86 6.66 7.62 -9.78
CA THR A 86 7.67 8.13 -8.84
C THR A 86 8.39 7.00 -8.12
N TRP A 87 7.65 5.98 -7.67
CA TRP A 87 8.21 4.83 -6.97
C TRP A 87 9.28 4.05 -7.79
N ALA A 88 9.27 4.19 -9.13
CA ALA A 88 10.22 3.50 -10.01
C ALA A 88 11.48 4.31 -10.32
N THR A 89 11.51 5.61 -10.04
CA THR A 89 12.60 6.48 -10.50
C THR A 89 13.13 7.47 -9.46
N LYS A 90 12.46 7.58 -8.32
CA LYS A 90 12.88 8.51 -7.27
C LYS A 90 13.17 7.79 -5.97
N ASP A 91 13.76 8.56 -5.04
CA ASP A 91 14.12 8.07 -3.71
C ASP A 91 12.95 8.19 -2.71
N GLU A 92 11.73 8.30 -3.23
CA GLU A 92 10.49 8.40 -2.46
C GLU A 92 9.39 7.54 -3.07
N PHE A 93 8.53 6.98 -2.24
CA PHE A 93 7.43 6.13 -2.68
C PHE A 93 6.34 6.93 -3.41
N VAL A 94 5.93 8.06 -2.84
CA VAL A 94 4.97 9.01 -3.43
C VAL A 94 5.57 10.40 -3.48
N PRO A 95 5.16 11.25 -4.44
CA PRO A 95 5.62 12.63 -4.51
C PRO A 95 5.28 13.43 -3.26
N GLY A 96 6.20 14.27 -2.80
CA GLY A 96 5.95 15.20 -1.69
C GLY A 96 7.00 15.17 -0.58
N GLY A 97 7.98 14.26 -0.66
CA GLY A 97 9.11 14.20 0.25
C GLY A 97 8.80 13.64 1.65
N LEU A 98 7.55 13.21 1.92
CA LEU A 98 7.16 12.73 3.24
C LEU A 98 7.61 11.27 3.51
N TYR A 99 7.74 10.48 2.45
CA TYR A 99 7.94 9.04 2.52
C TYR A 99 9.13 8.61 1.65
N PRO A 100 10.37 8.91 2.08
CA PRO A 100 11.56 8.47 1.39
C PRO A 100 11.74 6.95 1.49
N TYR A 101 12.46 6.38 0.54
CA TYR A 101 12.98 5.04 0.68
C TYR A 101 14.16 5.01 1.65
N GLU A 102 14.28 3.95 2.45
CA GLU A 102 15.40 3.75 3.37
C GLU A 102 16.73 3.65 2.62
N GLU A 103 16.75 2.89 1.54
CA GLU A 103 17.92 2.77 0.67
C GLU A 103 17.68 3.51 -0.65
N GLN A 104 18.67 4.28 -1.10
CA GLN A 104 18.62 4.91 -2.41
C GLN A 104 19.14 3.95 -3.47
N ARG A 105 18.24 3.34 -4.23
CA ARG A 105 18.56 2.44 -5.32
C ARG A 105 18.00 2.97 -6.63
N HIS A 106 18.90 3.31 -7.55
CA HIS A 106 18.50 3.67 -8.90
C HIS A 106 18.45 2.43 -9.79
N LEU A 107 17.27 1.85 -9.93
CA LEU A 107 17.03 0.75 -10.84
C LEU A 107 16.62 1.30 -12.20
N PRO A 108 17.27 0.87 -13.30
CA PRO A 108 16.96 1.37 -14.62
C PRO A 108 15.59 0.91 -15.09
N VAL A 109 14.77 1.87 -15.52
CA VAL A 109 13.56 1.59 -16.29
C VAL A 109 13.97 1.25 -17.72
N GLU A 110 13.59 0.10 -18.21
CA GLU A 110 13.93 -0.35 -19.55
C GLU A 110 12.78 -0.11 -20.51
N MET A 111 13.11 0.41 -21.71
CA MET A 111 12.17 0.50 -22.81
C MET A 111 12.76 -0.15 -24.06
N ARG A 112 11.90 -0.90 -24.76
CA ARG A 112 12.24 -1.56 -26.02
C ARG A 112 11.22 -1.21 -27.09
N VAL A 113 11.66 -1.17 -28.32
CA VAL A 113 10.77 -1.13 -29.48
C VAL A 113 11.16 -2.27 -30.40
N ASN A 114 10.20 -3.15 -30.70
CA ASN A 114 10.42 -4.37 -31.49
C ASN A 114 11.59 -5.23 -30.93
N GLY A 115 11.69 -5.34 -29.60
CA GLY A 115 12.73 -6.09 -28.89
C GLY A 115 14.06 -5.37 -28.71
N GLU A 116 14.30 -4.25 -29.37
CA GLU A 116 15.54 -3.49 -29.26
C GLU A 116 15.44 -2.39 -28.18
N LYS A 117 16.45 -2.28 -27.31
CA LYS A 117 16.51 -1.18 -26.33
C LYS A 117 16.56 0.17 -27.03
N VAL A 118 15.72 1.10 -26.60
CA VAL A 118 15.65 2.45 -27.14
C VAL A 118 15.96 3.50 -26.09
N LYS A 119 16.54 4.60 -26.53
CA LYS A 119 16.71 5.79 -25.71
C LYS A 119 15.38 6.56 -25.67
N TYR A 120 15.03 7.05 -24.51
CA TYR A 120 13.87 7.92 -24.29
C TYR A 120 14.28 9.20 -23.58
N VAL A 121 13.44 10.22 -23.65
CA VAL A 121 13.65 11.49 -22.95
C VAL A 121 12.59 11.61 -21.86
N MET A 122 13.03 11.83 -20.62
CA MET A 122 12.10 12.09 -19.52
C MET A 122 11.55 13.51 -19.60
N LYS A 123 10.22 13.63 -19.72
CA LYS A 123 9.49 14.91 -19.71
C LYS A 123 8.30 14.82 -18.78
N LYS A 124 8.29 15.60 -17.69
CA LYS A 124 7.17 15.71 -16.75
C LYS A 124 6.63 14.34 -16.25
N GLY A 125 7.52 13.39 -15.95
CA GLY A 125 7.17 12.06 -15.47
C GLY A 125 6.78 11.06 -16.57
N PHE A 126 7.04 11.39 -17.85
CA PHE A 126 6.84 10.49 -18.97
C PHE A 126 8.16 10.20 -19.68
N ALA A 127 8.36 8.94 -20.02
CA ALA A 127 9.38 8.52 -20.99
C ALA A 127 8.82 8.71 -22.39
N VAL A 128 9.45 9.57 -23.18
CA VAL A 128 8.97 9.99 -24.49
C VAL A 128 9.85 9.37 -25.58
N ILE A 129 9.22 8.66 -26.52
CA ILE A 129 9.84 8.13 -27.73
C ILE A 129 9.16 8.81 -28.93
N GLU A 130 9.95 9.46 -29.78
CA GLU A 130 9.50 10.02 -31.06
C GLU A 130 10.14 9.29 -32.23
N ARG A 131 9.35 8.72 -33.10
CA ARG A 131 9.82 8.02 -34.30
C ARG A 131 8.74 7.91 -35.38
N ASP A 132 9.13 7.40 -36.54
CA ASP A 132 8.18 6.94 -37.56
C ASP A 132 7.63 5.58 -37.11
N TRP A 133 6.33 5.50 -36.89
CA TRP A 133 5.62 4.29 -36.48
C TRP A 133 4.99 3.60 -37.69
N VAL A 134 5.06 2.27 -37.67
CA VAL A 134 4.37 1.40 -38.66
C VAL A 134 3.41 0.47 -37.94
N SER A 135 2.40 -0.01 -38.64
CA SER A 135 1.42 -0.94 -38.07
C SER A 135 2.10 -2.21 -37.57
N GLY A 136 1.83 -2.56 -36.31
CA GLY A 136 2.40 -3.72 -35.65
C GLY A 136 3.68 -3.45 -34.84
N ASP A 137 4.19 -2.21 -34.80
CA ASP A 137 5.29 -1.86 -33.90
C ASP A 137 4.90 -2.14 -32.45
N ILE A 138 5.82 -2.68 -31.66
CA ILE A 138 5.61 -3.06 -30.26
C ILE A 138 6.52 -2.21 -29.39
N VAL A 139 5.94 -1.54 -28.41
CA VAL A 139 6.68 -0.87 -27.33
C VAL A 139 6.55 -1.72 -26.07
N GLU A 140 7.67 -2.01 -25.45
CA GLU A 140 7.75 -2.71 -24.18
C GLU A 140 8.38 -1.79 -23.14
N LEU A 141 7.73 -1.69 -21.98
CA LEU A 141 8.24 -0.99 -20.81
C LEU A 141 8.40 -1.99 -19.67
N GLU A 142 9.55 -1.97 -19.02
CA GLU A 142 9.80 -2.75 -17.81
C GLU A 142 10.15 -1.82 -16.65
N LEU A 143 9.27 -1.80 -15.65
CA LEU A 143 9.41 -1.08 -14.40
C LEU A 143 9.94 -2.06 -13.35
N PRO A 144 11.15 -1.89 -12.83
CA PRO A 144 11.68 -2.78 -11.81
C PRO A 144 10.88 -2.68 -10.52
N MET A 145 10.50 -3.82 -9.94
CA MET A 145 9.66 -3.91 -8.75
C MET A 145 10.33 -4.74 -7.64
N PRO A 146 11.47 -4.30 -7.09
CA PRO A 146 12.03 -4.93 -5.89
C PRO A 146 11.17 -4.64 -4.67
N VAL A 147 11.40 -5.38 -3.61
CA VAL A 147 10.90 -5.01 -2.28
C VAL A 147 11.66 -3.77 -1.82
N ARG A 148 10.95 -2.78 -1.30
CA ARG A 148 11.52 -1.54 -0.79
C ARG A 148 10.95 -1.22 0.60
N PHE A 149 11.81 -0.64 1.41
CA PHE A 149 11.45 -0.11 2.72
C PHE A 149 11.21 1.40 2.58
N VAL A 150 10.08 1.83 3.11
CA VAL A 150 9.63 3.23 3.06
C VAL A 150 9.62 3.78 4.47
N ASP A 151 10.40 4.80 4.71
CA ASP A 151 10.42 5.54 5.96
C ASP A 151 9.49 6.76 5.91
N CYS A 152 9.48 7.53 6.97
CA CYS A 152 8.86 8.85 6.98
C CYS A 152 9.85 9.90 7.47
N ILE A 153 9.59 11.15 7.13
CA ILE A 153 10.32 12.27 7.71
C ILE A 153 9.94 12.48 9.19
N PRO A 154 10.79 13.11 10.01
CA PRO A 154 10.54 13.30 11.45
C PRO A 154 9.23 14.03 11.78
N GLU A 155 8.75 14.88 10.86
CA GLU A 155 7.49 15.62 11.04
C GLU A 155 6.24 14.72 11.00
N VAL A 156 6.36 13.47 10.53
CA VAL A 156 5.31 12.44 10.59
C VAL A 156 5.51 11.64 11.88
N GLU A 157 5.33 12.28 13.03
CA GLU A 157 5.69 11.79 14.37
C GLU A 157 5.19 10.37 14.68
N ASP A 158 3.96 10.03 14.27
CA ASP A 158 3.34 8.72 14.53
C ASP A 158 4.07 7.55 13.86
N ASN A 159 4.88 7.81 12.84
CA ASN A 159 5.57 6.79 12.07
C ASN A 159 7.10 6.79 12.26
N VAL A 160 7.64 7.69 13.08
CA VAL A 160 9.08 7.72 13.39
C VAL A 160 9.50 6.40 14.03
N GLY A 161 10.63 5.84 13.59
CA GLY A 161 11.13 4.54 14.06
C GLY A 161 10.41 3.33 13.46
N LYS A 162 9.53 3.57 12.49
CA LYS A 162 8.81 2.52 11.77
C LYS A 162 9.12 2.59 10.27
N THR A 163 8.89 1.49 9.58
CA THR A 163 8.99 1.43 8.12
C THR A 163 7.82 0.65 7.53
N ALA A 164 7.39 1.04 6.34
CA ALA A 164 6.43 0.30 5.55
C ALA A 164 7.14 -0.49 4.46
N VAL A 165 6.63 -1.67 4.13
CA VAL A 165 7.18 -2.52 3.08
C VAL A 165 6.34 -2.38 1.82
N THR A 166 7.00 -2.12 0.70
CA THR A 166 6.35 -1.94 -0.60
C THR A 166 7.01 -2.80 -1.68
N ARG A 167 6.27 -3.09 -2.75
CA ARG A 167 6.81 -3.67 -3.97
C ARG A 167 6.11 -3.02 -5.17
N GLY A 168 6.86 -2.27 -5.97
CA GLY A 168 6.26 -1.39 -6.96
C GLY A 168 5.28 -0.42 -6.33
N PRO A 169 4.04 -0.27 -6.86
CA PRO A 169 3.01 0.60 -6.28
C PRO A 169 2.26 -0.02 -5.09
N LEU A 170 2.51 -1.30 -4.79
CA LEU A 170 1.77 -2.03 -3.77
C LEU A 170 2.41 -1.84 -2.40
N VAL A 171 1.56 -1.48 -1.43
CA VAL A 171 1.90 -1.46 -0.01
C VAL A 171 1.53 -2.82 0.57
N TYR A 172 2.34 -3.31 1.50
CA TYR A 172 2.11 -4.57 2.20
C TYR A 172 1.81 -4.34 3.67
N CYS A 173 1.11 -5.28 4.28
CA CYS A 173 0.79 -5.25 5.70
C CYS A 173 0.98 -6.62 6.35
N ALA A 174 1.29 -6.61 7.64
CA ALA A 174 1.29 -7.81 8.47
C ALA A 174 -0.12 -8.05 9.00
N GLU A 175 -0.59 -9.29 8.93
CA GLU A 175 -1.79 -9.76 9.60
C GLU A 175 -1.42 -10.76 10.70
N GLU A 176 -2.15 -10.76 11.79
CA GLU A 176 -1.90 -11.67 12.93
C GLU A 176 -2.01 -13.14 12.52
N ILE A 177 -2.94 -13.44 11.61
CA ILE A 177 -3.19 -14.81 11.10
C ILE A 177 -1.96 -15.42 10.42
N ASP A 178 -1.12 -14.60 9.77
CA ASP A 178 0.09 -15.06 9.07
C ASP A 178 1.32 -15.14 9.98
N ASN A 179 1.28 -14.49 11.16
CA ASN A 179 2.42 -14.27 12.01
C ASN A 179 2.32 -15.00 13.35
N GLY A 180 1.15 -15.56 13.71
CA GLY A 180 0.92 -16.33 14.91
C GLY A 180 1.15 -15.59 16.22
N ARG A 181 1.20 -14.26 16.18
CA ARG A 181 1.37 -13.35 17.34
C ARG A 181 0.77 -11.96 17.02
N PRO A 182 0.44 -11.17 18.04
CA PRO A 182 -0.08 -9.82 17.87
C PRO A 182 0.84 -8.96 16.99
N VAL A 183 0.27 -8.24 16.03
CA VAL A 183 1.05 -7.45 15.07
C VAL A 183 1.90 -6.36 15.75
N GLN A 184 1.48 -5.88 16.92
CA GLN A 184 2.23 -4.90 17.71
C GLN A 184 3.57 -5.44 18.25
N GLN A 185 3.73 -6.77 18.30
CA GLN A 185 4.96 -7.46 18.72
C GLN A 185 5.89 -7.77 17.54
N LEU A 186 5.51 -7.37 16.32
CA LEU A 186 6.32 -7.55 15.13
C LEU A 186 7.31 -6.38 15.01
N PHE A 187 8.57 -6.74 14.76
CA PHE A 187 9.62 -5.77 14.46
C PHE A 187 10.59 -6.36 13.44
N LEU A 188 11.15 -5.49 12.62
CA LEU A 188 12.02 -5.91 11.52
C LEU A 188 13.44 -6.28 11.99
N GLY A 189 13.93 -5.68 13.08
CA GLY A 189 15.29 -5.89 13.56
C GLY A 189 16.33 -5.50 12.52
N ASP A 190 17.24 -6.40 12.21
CA ASP A 190 18.29 -6.24 11.19
C ASP A 190 17.89 -6.74 9.80
N ALA A 191 16.60 -6.79 9.54
CA ALA A 191 16.08 -7.12 8.21
C ALA A 191 16.43 -6.03 7.19
N THR A 192 16.73 -6.45 5.96
CA THR A 192 17.05 -5.55 4.85
C THR A 192 16.21 -5.90 3.63
N GLU A 193 16.08 -4.94 2.72
CA GLU A 193 15.38 -5.14 1.44
C GLU A 193 15.91 -6.36 0.66
N GLU A 194 17.22 -6.59 0.71
CA GLU A 194 17.88 -7.70 0.01
C GLU A 194 17.56 -9.07 0.58
N LYS A 195 17.27 -9.15 1.89
CA LYS A 195 16.86 -10.37 2.55
C LYS A 195 15.37 -10.70 2.40
N ALA A 196 14.60 -9.77 1.84
CA ALA A 196 13.18 -9.96 1.59
C ALA A 196 12.95 -10.99 0.48
N GLN A 197 12.03 -11.89 0.70
CA GLN A 197 11.66 -12.95 -0.25
C GLN A 197 10.22 -12.74 -0.69
N VAL A 198 10.00 -12.73 -2.00
CA VAL A 198 8.66 -12.73 -2.60
C VAL A 198 8.27 -14.18 -2.89
N THR A 199 7.13 -14.61 -2.37
CA THR A 199 6.59 -15.96 -2.58
C THR A 199 5.15 -15.86 -3.04
N ILE A 200 4.74 -16.72 -3.98
CA ILE A 200 3.34 -16.79 -4.40
C ILE A 200 2.59 -17.70 -3.45
N GLU A 201 1.44 -17.24 -2.93
CA GLU A 201 0.57 -18.09 -2.13
C GLU A 201 -0.10 -19.14 -3.01
N GLU A 202 0.07 -20.41 -2.69
CA GLU A 202 -0.39 -21.51 -3.53
C GLU A 202 -1.78 -22.02 -3.17
N THR A 203 -2.27 -21.67 -1.99
CA THR A 203 -3.50 -22.25 -1.41
C THR A 203 -4.42 -21.18 -0.81
N GLY A 204 -5.64 -21.59 -0.48
CA GLY A 204 -6.59 -20.75 0.26
C GLY A 204 -7.15 -19.57 -0.54
N GLU A 205 -7.72 -18.62 0.20
CA GLU A 205 -8.45 -17.47 -0.37
C GLU A 205 -7.55 -16.43 -1.03
N LEU A 206 -6.26 -16.41 -0.66
CA LEU A 206 -5.26 -15.48 -1.23
C LEU A 206 -4.36 -16.17 -2.28
N LYS A 207 -4.78 -17.30 -2.81
CA LYS A 207 -4.04 -18.03 -3.85
C LYS A 207 -3.71 -17.11 -5.04
N GLY A 208 -2.44 -17.15 -5.45
CA GLY A 208 -1.91 -16.38 -6.57
C GLY A 208 -1.44 -14.98 -6.20
N LEU A 209 -1.54 -14.56 -4.93
CA LEU A 209 -1.01 -13.29 -4.48
C LEU A 209 0.46 -13.43 -4.06
N ASP A 210 1.23 -12.37 -4.30
CA ASP A 210 2.59 -12.26 -3.83
C ASP A 210 2.62 -11.93 -2.34
N PHE A 211 3.22 -12.81 -1.54
CA PHE A 211 3.57 -12.55 -0.15
C PHE A 211 5.02 -12.09 -0.05
N ILE A 212 5.32 -11.25 0.92
CA ILE A 212 6.69 -10.86 1.25
C ILE A 212 7.05 -11.43 2.61
N LYS A 213 8.18 -12.15 2.68
CA LYS A 213 8.77 -12.64 3.93
C LYS A 213 10.05 -11.88 4.22
N VAL A 214 10.11 -11.20 5.35
CA VAL A 214 11.26 -10.39 5.75
C VAL A 214 11.33 -10.26 7.27
N GLY A 215 12.51 -10.41 7.88
CA GLY A 215 12.69 -10.31 9.33
C GLY A 215 11.84 -11.33 10.13
N GLY A 216 11.51 -12.49 9.54
CA GLY A 216 10.60 -13.46 10.15
C GLY A 216 9.12 -13.04 10.15
N ILE A 217 8.78 -11.99 9.43
CA ILE A 217 7.42 -11.48 9.27
C ILE A 217 6.89 -11.86 7.89
N SER A 218 5.65 -12.35 7.84
CA SER A 218 4.90 -12.57 6.61
C SER A 218 3.97 -11.39 6.34
N LEU A 219 4.04 -10.85 5.13
CA LEU A 219 3.29 -9.67 4.71
C LEU A 219 2.42 -10.01 3.50
N VAL A 220 1.20 -9.50 3.50
CA VAL A 220 0.26 -9.61 2.39
C VAL A 220 0.05 -8.25 1.74
N PRO A 221 -0.33 -8.18 0.45
CA PRO A 221 -0.71 -6.90 -0.14
C PRO A 221 -1.86 -6.25 0.63
N TYR A 222 -1.75 -4.96 0.94
CA TYR A 222 -2.75 -4.24 1.74
C TYR A 222 -4.18 -4.35 1.18
N TYR A 223 -4.36 -4.39 -0.15
CA TYR A 223 -5.69 -4.54 -0.75
C TYR A 223 -6.34 -5.90 -0.44
N ALA A 224 -5.54 -6.91 -0.08
CA ALA A 224 -6.02 -8.24 0.27
C ALA A 224 -6.29 -8.41 1.76
N TRP A 225 -6.02 -7.41 2.58
CA TRP A 225 -6.27 -7.41 4.02
C TRP A 225 -7.72 -7.77 4.37
N CYS A 226 -7.88 -8.53 5.45
CA CYS A 226 -9.19 -8.90 6.01
C CYS A 226 -10.09 -9.70 5.06
N ASN A 227 -9.52 -10.51 4.17
CA ASN A 227 -10.27 -11.39 3.26
C ASN A 227 -10.36 -12.84 3.75
N ARG A 228 -9.73 -13.17 4.90
CA ARG A 228 -9.67 -14.52 5.49
C ARG A 228 -10.35 -14.56 6.86
N GLY A 229 -11.69 -14.33 6.87
CA GLY A 229 -12.49 -14.40 8.09
C GLY A 229 -12.26 -13.26 9.09
N ASP A 230 -12.37 -13.56 10.38
CA ASP A 230 -12.28 -12.59 11.50
C ASP A 230 -10.88 -12.08 11.78
N ASN A 231 -10.13 -11.75 10.77
CA ASN A 231 -8.80 -11.17 10.95
C ASN A 231 -8.91 -9.74 11.49
N ARG A 232 -8.55 -9.55 12.74
CA ARG A 232 -8.89 -8.37 13.53
C ARG A 232 -7.82 -7.31 13.54
N THR A 233 -6.54 -7.73 13.43
CA THR A 233 -5.42 -6.82 13.55
C THR A 233 -4.49 -6.89 12.35
N MET A 234 -4.08 -5.72 11.91
CA MET A 234 -3.09 -5.57 10.85
C MET A 234 -2.17 -4.39 11.12
N LEU A 235 -0.99 -4.38 10.54
CA LEU A 235 -0.03 -3.30 10.66
C LEU A 235 0.68 -3.08 9.33
N VAL A 236 0.69 -1.84 8.84
CA VAL A 236 1.47 -1.40 7.69
C VAL A 236 2.84 -0.90 8.13
N TRP A 237 2.87 -0.04 9.15
CA TRP A 237 4.09 0.55 9.67
C TRP A 237 4.72 -0.35 10.74
N LEU A 238 5.70 -1.13 10.35
CA LEU A 238 6.41 -2.07 11.23
C LEU A 238 7.47 -1.34 12.03
N ASN A 239 7.58 -1.67 13.32
CA ASN A 239 8.66 -1.14 14.16
C ASN A 239 10.02 -1.65 13.66
N LYS A 240 11.01 -0.78 13.58
CA LYS A 240 12.40 -1.17 13.23
C LYS A 240 13.08 -1.89 14.40
N GLU A 241 12.83 -1.42 15.60
CA GLU A 241 13.39 -1.98 16.84
C GLU A 241 12.31 -2.56 17.73
N VAL A 242 12.71 -3.35 18.71
CA VAL A 242 11.80 -3.85 19.74
C VAL A 242 11.18 -2.65 20.44
N SER A 243 9.90 -2.43 20.22
CA SER A 243 9.18 -1.37 20.92
C SER A 243 9.12 -1.71 22.41
N THR A 244 9.72 -0.86 23.25
CA THR A 244 9.56 -0.92 24.70
C THR A 244 8.12 -0.71 25.14
N VAL A 245 7.29 -0.10 24.28
CA VAL A 245 5.84 0.05 24.51
C VAL A 245 5.14 -1.32 24.60
N GLY A 246 5.55 -2.30 23.81
CA GLY A 246 5.04 -3.68 23.92
C GLY A 246 5.47 -4.38 25.21
N LEU A 247 6.61 -4.01 25.75
CA LEU A 247 7.09 -4.50 27.06
C LEU A 247 6.32 -3.85 28.22
N GLN A 248 5.96 -2.58 28.08
CA GLN A 248 5.14 -1.89 29.10
C GLN A 248 3.73 -2.48 29.22
N GLN A 249 3.12 -2.93 28.13
CA GLN A 249 1.85 -3.67 28.20
C GLN A 249 2.01 -5.07 28.82
N GLY A 250 3.18 -5.70 28.67
CA GLY A 250 3.53 -6.93 29.38
C GLY A 250 3.80 -6.67 30.87
N GLU A 251 4.38 -5.52 31.21
CA GLU A 251 4.67 -5.13 32.59
C GLU A 251 3.42 -4.65 33.36
N MET A 252 2.39 -4.13 32.67
CA MET A 252 1.10 -3.83 33.32
C MET A 252 0.47 -5.06 33.99
N LYS A 253 0.84 -6.26 33.55
CA LYS A 253 0.45 -7.53 34.18
C LYS A 253 0.96 -7.69 35.62
N TYR A 254 1.95 -6.90 36.01
CA TYR A 254 2.55 -6.96 37.35
C TYR A 254 2.14 -5.80 38.25
N MET A 255 1.30 -4.89 37.77
CA MET A 255 0.84 -3.77 38.63
C MET A 255 -0.06 -4.23 39.77
N ASP A 256 -0.75 -5.37 39.61
CA ASP A 256 -1.48 -6.03 40.71
C ASP A 256 -0.58 -6.38 41.91
N SER A 257 0.71 -6.52 41.68
CA SER A 257 1.70 -6.85 42.71
C SER A 257 2.32 -5.61 43.38
N ILE A 258 2.07 -4.41 42.86
CA ILE A 258 2.80 -3.19 43.26
C ILE A 258 2.05 -2.34 44.30
N GLY A 259 0.76 -2.55 44.50
CA GLY A 259 0.03 -1.85 45.53
C GLY A 259 -1.47 -1.68 45.31
N LYS A 260 -2.10 -0.98 46.20
CA LYS A 260 -3.54 -0.71 46.16
C LYS A 260 -3.84 0.39 45.15
N ILE A 261 -4.61 0.04 44.11
CA ILE A 261 -5.05 0.97 43.09
C ILE A 261 -6.34 1.63 43.58
N SER A 262 -6.44 2.95 43.38
CA SER A 262 -7.65 3.71 43.67
C SER A 262 -7.97 4.66 42.50
N ALA A 263 -9.24 4.81 42.18
CA ALA A 263 -9.73 5.79 41.23
C ALA A 263 -10.53 6.89 41.95
N SER A 264 -10.47 8.13 41.45
CA SER A 264 -11.22 9.25 42.00
C SER A 264 -12.74 9.09 41.83
N SER A 265 -13.17 8.34 40.82
CA SER A 265 -14.56 7.97 40.59
C SER A 265 -14.65 6.73 39.66
N VAL A 266 -15.75 5.98 39.81
CA VAL A 266 -16.09 4.83 38.94
C VAL A 266 -17.49 5.06 38.39
N ALA A 267 -17.71 4.77 37.09
CA ALA A 267 -19.02 4.93 36.49
C ALA A 267 -20.06 4.05 37.17
N SER A 268 -21.15 4.64 37.66
CA SER A 268 -22.23 3.89 38.29
C SER A 268 -22.98 3.04 37.26
N GLY A 269 -23.31 1.80 37.64
CA GLY A 269 -24.09 0.89 36.82
C GLY A 269 -23.30 -0.14 36.02
N ASN A 270 -21.99 -0.03 35.99
CA ASN A 270 -21.09 -1.06 35.41
C ASN A 270 -20.34 -1.76 36.56
N ALA A 271 -20.31 -3.07 36.55
CA ALA A 271 -19.55 -3.88 37.52
C ALA A 271 -18.03 -3.87 37.25
N ILE A 272 -17.49 -2.71 36.85
CA ILE A 272 -16.06 -2.55 36.55
C ILE A 272 -15.38 -2.10 37.82
N SER A 273 -14.47 -2.93 38.32
CA SER A 273 -13.65 -2.58 39.49
C SER A 273 -12.41 -1.81 39.05
N GLU A 274 -11.86 -1.02 39.95
CA GLU A 274 -10.56 -0.35 39.76
C GLU A 274 -9.45 -1.33 39.38
N GLN A 275 -9.57 -2.56 39.80
CA GLN A 275 -8.64 -3.66 39.52
C GLN A 275 -8.61 -4.05 38.03
N ALA A 276 -9.71 -3.84 37.28
CA ALA A 276 -9.77 -4.15 35.87
C ALA A 276 -8.77 -3.34 35.01
N VAL A 277 -8.28 -2.20 35.54
CA VAL A 277 -7.25 -1.41 34.88
C VAL A 277 -5.91 -2.14 34.78
N CYS A 278 -5.64 -3.05 35.69
CA CYS A 278 -4.33 -3.69 35.88
C CYS A 278 -4.36 -5.21 35.78
N ASP A 279 -5.47 -5.83 35.40
CA ASP A 279 -5.58 -7.28 35.31
C ASP A 279 -4.91 -7.87 34.05
N GLY A 280 -4.40 -7.00 33.17
CA GLY A 280 -3.69 -7.39 31.94
C GLY A 280 -4.61 -7.92 30.84
N LYS A 281 -5.94 -7.83 31.00
CA LYS A 281 -6.88 -8.25 29.99
C LYS A 281 -7.13 -7.11 29.00
N VAL A 282 -7.21 -7.46 27.73
CA VAL A 282 -7.58 -6.54 26.66
C VAL A 282 -8.96 -6.93 26.16
N ALA A 283 -9.88 -5.96 26.15
CA ALA A 283 -11.21 -6.18 25.60
C ALA A 283 -11.12 -6.52 24.10
N THR A 284 -11.59 -7.71 23.74
CA THR A 284 -11.54 -8.24 22.35
C THR A 284 -12.88 -8.15 21.63
N SER A 285 -13.97 -7.85 22.36
CA SER A 285 -15.31 -7.69 21.80
C SER A 285 -16.07 -6.56 22.49
N SER A 286 -17.20 -6.15 21.92
CA SER A 286 -18.06 -5.14 22.55
C SER A 286 -18.65 -5.62 23.88
N ALA A 287 -18.81 -6.92 24.08
CA ALA A 287 -19.24 -7.51 25.34
C ALA A 287 -18.14 -7.41 26.41
N ASP A 288 -16.89 -7.64 26.02
CA ASP A 288 -15.73 -7.53 26.92
C ASP A 288 -15.53 -6.07 27.36
N PHE A 289 -15.81 -5.12 26.47
CA PHE A 289 -15.71 -3.68 26.78
C PHE A 289 -16.58 -3.25 27.94
N SER A 290 -17.71 -3.88 28.17
CA SER A 290 -18.59 -3.57 29.30
C SER A 290 -18.08 -4.10 30.63
N LEU A 291 -17.20 -5.10 30.62
CA LEU A 291 -16.70 -5.80 31.80
C LEU A 291 -15.24 -5.49 32.12
N GLU A 292 -14.45 -5.16 31.11
CA GLU A 292 -12.98 -5.09 31.21
C GLU A 292 -12.39 -3.72 30.87
N ARG A 293 -13.24 -2.73 30.56
CA ARG A 293 -12.75 -1.37 30.28
C ARG A 293 -13.02 -0.44 31.46
N TRP A 294 -12.03 0.35 31.79
CA TRP A 294 -12.22 1.48 32.73
C TRP A 294 -12.71 2.71 31.95
N VAL A 295 -13.76 3.36 32.46
CA VAL A 295 -14.35 4.57 31.87
C VAL A 295 -14.29 5.70 32.87
N SER A 296 -13.58 6.77 32.54
CA SER A 296 -13.61 7.99 33.34
C SER A 296 -14.91 8.77 33.13
N ILE A 297 -15.48 9.29 34.21
CA ILE A 297 -16.62 10.20 34.17
C ILE A 297 -16.06 11.61 34.05
N PRO A 298 -16.56 12.49 33.15
CA PRO A 298 -16.17 13.89 33.12
C PRO A 298 -16.46 14.55 34.48
N ALA A 299 -15.51 15.31 35.00
CA ALA A 299 -15.69 16.05 36.23
C ALA A 299 -16.71 17.20 36.02
N GLU A 300 -17.61 17.43 36.99
CA GLU A 300 -18.66 18.44 36.89
C GLU A 300 -18.15 19.88 36.62
N ASN A 301 -16.88 20.15 36.86
CA ASN A 301 -16.26 21.47 36.67
C ASN A 301 -15.25 21.55 35.52
N GLY A 302 -15.30 20.65 34.54
CA GLY A 302 -14.42 20.67 33.36
C GLY A 302 -12.94 20.45 33.66
N LYS A 303 -12.56 20.05 34.88
CA LYS A 303 -11.20 19.61 35.23
C LYS A 303 -11.11 18.11 34.97
N GLY A 304 -10.18 17.72 34.11
CA GLY A 304 -9.92 16.30 33.83
C GLY A 304 -9.63 15.53 35.13
N GLN A 305 -10.07 14.29 35.17
CA GLN A 305 -9.72 13.37 36.26
C GLN A 305 -8.28 12.86 36.01
N GLN A 306 -7.51 12.83 37.07
CA GLN A 306 -6.16 12.23 37.08
C GLN A 306 -6.24 10.74 37.30
#